data_2257aace5e9b3d7cce8b1b95aa8a8627
#
_entry.id   2257aace5e9b3d7cce8b1b95aa8a8627
#
_cell.length_a   1.000
_cell.length_b   1.000
_cell.length_c   1.000
_cell.angle_alpha   90.00
_cell.angle_beta   90.00
_cell.angle_gamma   90.00
#
_symmetry.space_group_name_H-M   'P 1'
#
loop_
_entity.id
_entity.type
_entity.pdbx_description
1 polymer ?
#
loop_
_entity_poly.entity_id
_entity_poly.type
_entity_poly.pdbx_seq_one_letter_code
_entity_poly.pdbx_strand_id
1 'polypeptide(L)'
;MSQDYYCSQCGNKLEPHMQFCPKCGTVIAGSAAEEQMIADQHAAYMDYLESKMSIVFFLLAIYAIPAFVFGLIILFNADLAASTIWTNMDFQNWLIAHADQVNIAESDIKSHFNWIGGMCTASGIAGIVSMIAIGIRKFWIVATAACFISTVLCIWSIFGFIIGFFVSMMILGAKDFFYKDYATKLGE
;
A
#
# COMPACT_ATOMS: atom_id res chain seq x y z
N MET A 1 -51.31 -15.61 -17.53
CA MET A 1 -50.92 -14.64 -18.57
C MET A 1 -49.46 -14.89 -18.87
N SER A 2 -49.19 -15.50 -20.05
CA SER A 2 -47.80 -15.72 -20.48
C SER A 2 -47.23 -14.38 -20.93
N GLN A 3 -46.25 -13.85 -20.18
CA GLN A 3 -45.49 -12.70 -20.65
C GLN A 3 -44.63 -13.15 -21.83
N ASP A 4 -44.84 -12.55 -22.99
CA ASP A 4 -43.98 -12.75 -24.14
C ASP A 4 -42.68 -11.97 -23.93
N TYR A 5 -41.54 -12.69 -23.90
CA TYR A 5 -40.19 -12.09 -23.79
C TYR A 5 -39.61 -11.86 -25.18
N TYR A 6 -39.01 -10.70 -25.41
CA TYR A 6 -38.36 -10.34 -26.67
C TYR A 6 -36.93 -9.93 -26.46
N CYS A 7 -36.05 -10.32 -27.39
CA CYS A 7 -34.62 -9.91 -27.35
C CYS A 7 -34.50 -8.40 -27.52
N SER A 8 -33.80 -7.74 -26.58
CA SER A 8 -33.57 -6.30 -26.60
C SER A 8 -32.71 -5.82 -27.79
N GLN A 9 -31.92 -6.71 -28.39
CA GLN A 9 -31.00 -6.38 -29.49
C GLN A 9 -31.66 -6.60 -30.87
N CYS A 10 -32.43 -7.65 -31.06
CA CYS A 10 -32.95 -8.02 -32.39
C CYS A 10 -34.47 -8.21 -32.47
N GLY A 11 -35.21 -8.02 -31.36
CA GLY A 11 -36.66 -8.15 -31.28
C GLY A 11 -37.18 -9.57 -31.50
N ASN A 12 -36.32 -10.60 -31.52
CA ASN A 12 -36.76 -11.99 -31.65
C ASN A 12 -37.53 -12.45 -30.42
N LYS A 13 -38.60 -13.20 -30.57
CA LYS A 13 -39.37 -13.78 -29.47
C LYS A 13 -38.52 -14.83 -28.76
N LEU A 14 -38.47 -14.77 -27.42
CA LEU A 14 -37.68 -15.63 -26.57
C LEU A 14 -38.58 -16.51 -25.72
N GLU A 15 -38.11 -17.73 -25.42
CA GLU A 15 -38.74 -18.58 -24.43
C GLU A 15 -38.12 -18.29 -23.02
N PRO A 16 -38.91 -18.47 -21.95
CA PRO A 16 -38.49 -18.07 -20.59
C PRO A 16 -37.21 -18.73 -20.06
N HIS A 17 -36.77 -19.84 -20.66
CA HIS A 17 -35.61 -20.63 -20.24
C HIS A 17 -34.37 -20.42 -21.12
N MET A 18 -34.48 -19.57 -22.14
CA MET A 18 -33.34 -19.30 -23.03
C MET A 18 -32.26 -18.42 -22.35
N GLN A 19 -31.01 -18.85 -22.46
CA GLN A 19 -29.85 -18.10 -21.97
C GLN A 19 -29.28 -17.18 -23.04
N PHE A 20 -29.44 -17.54 -24.32
CA PHE A 20 -28.95 -16.78 -25.46
C PHE A 20 -30.05 -16.64 -26.50
N CYS A 21 -30.07 -15.50 -27.19
CA CYS A 21 -30.96 -15.32 -28.32
C CYS A 21 -30.50 -16.18 -29.50
N PRO A 22 -31.35 -17.07 -30.04
CA PRO A 22 -30.97 -17.96 -31.14
C PRO A 22 -30.71 -17.21 -32.47
N LYS A 23 -31.18 -15.97 -32.58
CA LYS A 23 -31.05 -15.17 -33.80
C LYS A 23 -29.78 -14.30 -33.83
N CYS A 24 -29.38 -13.71 -32.71
CA CYS A 24 -28.24 -12.78 -32.66
C CYS A 24 -27.15 -13.16 -31.64
N GLY A 25 -27.32 -14.23 -30.86
CA GLY A 25 -26.36 -14.72 -29.91
C GLY A 25 -26.25 -13.88 -28.62
N THR A 26 -27.04 -12.81 -28.47
CA THR A 26 -27.01 -11.95 -27.29
C THR A 26 -27.46 -12.72 -26.06
N VAL A 27 -26.72 -12.56 -24.94
CA VAL A 27 -27.10 -13.09 -23.62
C VAL A 27 -28.38 -12.42 -23.14
N ILE A 28 -29.29 -13.20 -22.61
CA ILE A 28 -30.60 -12.72 -22.15
C ILE A 28 -30.43 -12.21 -20.71
N ALA A 29 -30.83 -10.97 -20.45
CA ALA A 29 -30.75 -10.36 -19.13
C ALA A 29 -31.48 -11.18 -18.05
N GLY A 30 -30.85 -11.41 -16.90
CA GLY A 30 -31.35 -12.26 -15.82
C GLY A 30 -31.30 -13.77 -16.14
N SER A 31 -30.58 -14.19 -17.19
CA SER A 31 -30.33 -15.60 -17.46
C SER A 31 -29.20 -16.15 -16.58
N ALA A 32 -29.23 -17.47 -16.30
CA ALA A 32 -28.13 -18.12 -15.59
C ALA A 32 -26.78 -17.92 -16.27
N ALA A 33 -26.73 -17.74 -17.59
CA ALA A 33 -25.51 -17.44 -18.33
C ALA A 33 -25.00 -16.03 -18.06
N GLU A 34 -25.86 -15.03 -17.88
CA GLU A 34 -25.46 -13.67 -17.50
C GLU A 34 -24.94 -13.62 -16.07
N GLU A 35 -25.64 -14.28 -15.13
CA GLU A 35 -25.18 -14.39 -13.73
C GLU A 35 -23.82 -15.07 -13.63
N GLN A 36 -23.61 -16.14 -14.39
CA GLN A 36 -22.32 -16.84 -14.43
C GLN A 36 -21.22 -15.97 -15.03
N MET A 37 -21.50 -15.24 -16.11
CA MET A 37 -20.53 -14.33 -16.73
C MET A 37 -20.14 -13.18 -15.80
N ILE A 38 -21.09 -12.63 -15.03
CA ILE A 38 -20.82 -11.60 -14.02
C ILE A 38 -19.97 -12.18 -12.88
N ALA A 39 -20.29 -13.40 -12.43
CA ALA A 39 -19.52 -14.10 -11.40
C ALA A 39 -18.08 -14.37 -11.84
N ASP A 40 -17.86 -14.82 -13.07
CA ASP A 40 -16.55 -15.09 -13.64
C ASP A 40 -15.72 -13.79 -13.79
N GLN A 41 -16.34 -12.71 -14.24
CA GLN A 41 -15.67 -11.39 -14.31
C GLN A 41 -15.27 -10.88 -12.92
N HIS A 42 -16.16 -11.04 -11.95
CA HIS A 42 -15.87 -10.66 -10.57
C HIS A 42 -14.73 -11.49 -9.98
N ALA A 43 -14.72 -12.81 -10.22
CA ALA A 43 -13.66 -13.69 -9.78
C ALA A 43 -12.29 -13.29 -10.38
N ALA A 44 -12.24 -13.05 -11.70
CA ALA A 44 -11.03 -12.60 -12.39
C ALA A 44 -10.52 -11.24 -11.87
N TYR A 45 -11.44 -10.33 -11.56
CA TYR A 45 -11.08 -9.04 -10.95
C TYR A 45 -10.50 -9.21 -9.55
N MET A 46 -11.05 -10.11 -8.73
CA MET A 46 -10.55 -10.39 -7.40
C MET A 46 -9.17 -11.05 -7.43
N ASP A 47 -8.92 -11.98 -8.34
CA ASP A 47 -7.59 -12.59 -8.53
C ASP A 47 -6.54 -11.56 -8.94
N TYR A 48 -6.92 -10.62 -9.82
CA TYR A 48 -6.06 -9.51 -10.18
C TYR A 48 -5.72 -8.62 -8.97
N LEU A 49 -6.69 -8.30 -8.12
CA LEU A 49 -6.46 -7.54 -6.89
C LEU A 49 -5.56 -8.29 -5.91
N GLU A 50 -5.74 -9.60 -5.74
CA GLU A 50 -4.89 -10.44 -4.88
C GLU A 50 -3.44 -10.44 -5.35
N SER A 51 -3.21 -10.59 -6.65
CA SER A 51 -1.88 -10.50 -7.24
C SER A 51 -1.22 -9.14 -6.99
N LYS A 52 -1.95 -8.05 -7.21
CA LYS A 52 -1.47 -6.69 -6.93
C LYS A 52 -1.13 -6.49 -5.45
N MET A 53 -1.99 -6.94 -4.54
CA MET A 53 -1.77 -6.76 -3.10
C MET A 53 -0.61 -7.61 -2.60
N SER A 54 -0.32 -8.75 -3.21
CA SER A 54 0.89 -9.51 -2.95
C SER A 54 2.16 -8.71 -3.28
N ILE A 55 2.19 -8.04 -4.43
CA ILE A 55 3.31 -7.17 -4.81
C ILE A 55 3.47 -6.02 -3.82
N VAL A 56 2.36 -5.37 -3.45
CA VAL A 56 2.34 -4.29 -2.44
C VAL A 56 2.92 -4.77 -1.12
N PHE A 57 2.52 -5.94 -0.66
CA PHE A 57 3.02 -6.55 0.57
C PHE A 57 4.54 -6.76 0.52
N PHE A 58 5.06 -7.30 -0.59
CA PHE A 58 6.51 -7.48 -0.77
C PHE A 58 7.27 -6.15 -0.80
N LEU A 59 6.76 -5.16 -1.51
CA LEU A 59 7.39 -3.83 -1.55
C LEU A 59 7.42 -3.17 -0.18
N LEU A 60 6.34 -3.28 0.59
CA LEU A 60 6.29 -2.80 1.98
C LEU A 60 7.28 -3.55 2.87
N ALA A 61 7.40 -4.88 2.73
CA ALA A 61 8.33 -5.69 3.52
C ALA A 61 9.78 -5.28 3.26
N ILE A 62 10.16 -5.14 1.99
CA ILE A 62 11.52 -4.71 1.58
C ILE A 62 11.85 -3.30 2.10
N TYR A 63 10.84 -2.45 2.26
CA TYR A 63 11.01 -1.08 2.71
C TYR A 63 10.91 -0.95 4.23
N ALA A 64 9.83 -1.44 4.84
CA ALA A 64 9.49 -1.18 6.25
C ALA A 64 10.40 -1.92 7.22
N ILE A 65 10.79 -3.16 6.91
CA ILE A 65 11.64 -3.96 7.79
C ILE A 65 13.05 -3.35 7.87
N PRO A 66 13.75 -3.07 6.75
CA PRO A 66 15.04 -2.40 6.81
C PRO A 66 14.97 -1.02 7.45
N ALA A 67 13.94 -0.22 7.18
CA ALA A 67 13.77 1.09 7.80
C ALA A 67 13.67 0.99 9.32
N PHE A 68 12.90 0.03 9.82
CA PHE A 68 12.78 -0.23 11.26
C PHE A 68 14.12 -0.65 11.89
N VAL A 69 14.76 -1.66 11.30
CA VAL A 69 16.04 -2.18 11.81
C VAL A 69 17.13 -1.10 11.76
N PHE A 70 17.25 -0.38 10.66
CA PHE A 70 18.22 0.68 10.49
C PHE A 70 17.98 1.84 11.46
N GLY A 71 16.72 2.21 11.66
CA GLY A 71 16.33 3.21 12.66
C GLY A 71 16.77 2.83 14.07
N LEU A 72 16.56 1.57 14.48
CA LEU A 72 17.01 1.07 15.77
C LEU A 72 18.55 1.07 15.87
N ILE A 73 19.25 0.63 14.83
CA ILE A 73 20.73 0.65 14.81
C ILE A 73 21.24 2.08 15.03
N ILE A 74 20.66 3.07 14.36
CA ILE A 74 21.04 4.48 14.54
C ILE A 74 20.78 4.93 15.97
N LEU A 75 19.58 4.64 16.52
CA LEU A 75 19.22 5.05 17.89
C LEU A 75 20.15 4.47 18.94
N PHE A 76 20.47 3.17 18.84
CA PHE A 76 21.37 2.51 19.80
C PHE A 76 22.84 2.91 19.67
N ASN A 77 23.24 3.43 18.50
CA ASN A 77 24.62 3.83 18.25
C ASN A 77 24.79 5.35 18.10
N ALA A 78 23.79 6.15 18.46
CA ALA A 78 23.82 7.60 18.27
C ALA A 78 25.00 8.27 19.04
N ASP A 79 25.28 7.79 20.25
CA ASP A 79 26.39 8.28 21.08
C ASP A 79 27.73 7.94 20.43
N LEU A 80 27.91 6.69 20.01
CA LEU A 80 29.15 6.24 19.37
C LEU A 80 29.38 6.97 18.03
N ALA A 81 28.33 7.14 17.23
CA ALA A 81 28.41 7.84 15.96
C ALA A 81 28.75 9.32 16.15
N ALA A 82 28.10 9.99 17.09
CA ALA A 82 28.39 11.40 17.42
C ALA A 82 29.82 11.59 17.91
N SER A 83 30.28 10.77 18.85
CA SER A 83 31.67 10.86 19.38
C SER A 83 32.70 10.53 18.30
N THR A 84 32.43 9.55 17.42
CA THR A 84 33.34 9.20 16.32
C THR A 84 33.48 10.35 15.32
N ILE A 85 32.40 11.03 14.97
CA ILE A 85 32.43 12.20 14.09
C ILE A 85 33.12 13.35 14.80
N TRP A 86 32.77 13.57 16.07
CA TRP A 86 33.37 14.67 16.87
C TRP A 86 34.87 14.56 17.04
N THR A 87 35.40 13.34 17.22
CA THR A 87 36.85 13.09 17.38
C THR A 87 37.61 13.01 16.05
N ASN A 88 36.92 13.08 14.92
CA ASN A 88 37.54 13.04 13.60
C ASN A 88 38.35 14.34 13.36
N MET A 89 39.65 14.20 13.09
CA MET A 89 40.57 15.32 12.91
C MET A 89 40.19 16.23 11.74
N ASP A 90 39.73 15.66 10.63
CA ASP A 90 39.33 16.45 9.45
C ASP A 90 38.05 17.26 9.72
N PHE A 91 37.12 16.70 10.48
CA PHE A 91 35.92 17.40 10.91
C PHE A 91 36.25 18.54 11.89
N GLN A 92 37.17 18.32 12.84
CA GLN A 92 37.61 19.37 13.75
C GLN A 92 38.33 20.51 13.01
N ASN A 93 39.21 20.17 12.09
CA ASN A 93 39.90 21.18 11.26
C ASN A 93 38.90 21.98 10.41
N TRP A 94 37.89 21.32 9.87
CA TRP A 94 36.82 21.98 9.13
C TRP A 94 36.00 22.94 10.02
N LEU A 95 35.65 22.52 11.26
CA LEU A 95 34.95 23.36 12.23
C LEU A 95 35.77 24.59 12.61
N ILE A 96 37.06 24.44 12.84
CA ILE A 96 37.96 25.56 13.16
C ILE A 96 38.03 26.55 12.00
N ALA A 97 38.10 26.04 10.77
CA ALA A 97 38.14 26.87 9.56
C ALA A 97 36.85 27.66 9.29
N HIS A 98 35.72 27.21 9.84
CA HIS A 98 34.41 27.82 9.62
C HIS A 98 33.73 28.29 10.91
N ALA A 99 34.51 28.50 11.99
CA ALA A 99 34.01 28.86 13.32
C ALA A 99 33.19 30.16 13.33
N ASP A 100 33.42 31.06 12.38
CA ASP A 100 32.64 32.30 12.22
C ASP A 100 31.24 32.09 11.68
N GLN A 101 30.97 30.95 11.02
CA GLN A 101 29.73 30.67 10.31
C GLN A 101 28.93 29.54 10.96
N VAL A 102 29.57 28.65 11.69
CA VAL A 102 28.98 27.41 12.20
C VAL A 102 29.35 27.22 13.66
N ASN A 103 28.34 27.14 14.52
CA ASN A 103 28.48 26.79 15.93
C ASN A 103 27.75 25.47 16.19
N ILE A 104 28.46 24.35 16.07
CA ILE A 104 27.92 22.98 16.28
C ILE A 104 28.58 22.39 17.50
N ALA A 105 27.78 21.80 18.38
CA ALA A 105 28.26 21.00 19.50
C ALA A 105 28.11 19.50 19.21
N GLU A 106 28.82 18.63 19.92
CA GLU A 106 28.68 17.18 19.85
C GLU A 106 27.21 16.74 20.14
N SER A 107 26.58 17.44 21.09
CA SER A 107 25.15 17.22 21.42
C SER A 107 24.20 17.43 20.24
N ASP A 108 24.54 18.35 19.34
CA ASP A 108 23.71 18.65 18.16
C ASP A 108 23.81 17.50 17.16
N ILE A 109 25.01 16.94 16.97
CA ILE A 109 25.24 15.76 16.13
C ILE A 109 24.45 14.57 16.69
N LYS A 110 24.53 14.30 17.97
CA LYS A 110 23.77 13.25 18.66
C LYS A 110 22.26 13.45 18.50
N SER A 111 21.79 14.68 18.68
CA SER A 111 20.39 15.03 18.51
C SER A 111 19.88 14.72 17.10
N HIS A 112 20.68 15.03 16.07
CA HIS A 112 20.34 14.72 14.68
C HIS A 112 20.26 13.21 14.43
N PHE A 113 21.22 12.42 14.95
CA PHE A 113 21.16 10.96 14.84
C PHE A 113 19.92 10.38 15.53
N ASN A 114 19.60 10.84 16.74
CA ASN A 114 18.39 10.41 17.44
C ASN A 114 17.12 10.78 16.67
N TRP A 115 17.08 11.95 16.06
CA TRP A 115 15.93 12.39 15.27
C TRP A 115 15.76 11.55 14.01
N ILE A 116 16.84 11.32 13.23
CA ILE A 116 16.81 10.49 12.02
C ILE A 116 16.47 9.04 12.38
N GLY A 117 17.08 8.47 13.41
CA GLY A 117 16.81 7.12 13.88
C GLY A 117 15.35 6.97 14.34
N GLY A 118 14.82 7.95 15.06
CA GLY A 118 13.42 8.00 15.49
C GLY A 118 12.46 8.04 14.30
N MET A 119 12.71 8.86 13.31
CA MET A 119 11.90 8.96 12.10
C MET A 119 11.91 7.66 11.28
N CYS A 120 13.09 7.05 11.10
CA CYS A 120 13.21 5.76 10.41
C CYS A 120 12.48 4.64 11.15
N THR A 121 12.62 4.57 12.49
CA THR A 121 11.93 3.58 13.32
C THR A 121 10.41 3.76 13.24
N ALA A 122 9.91 4.98 13.39
CA ALA A 122 8.49 5.29 13.29
C ALA A 122 7.92 4.97 11.90
N SER A 123 8.67 5.29 10.84
CA SER A 123 8.32 4.92 9.47
C SER A 123 8.21 3.40 9.29
N GLY A 124 9.20 2.66 9.81
CA GLY A 124 9.18 1.19 9.78
C GLY A 124 7.99 0.59 10.51
N ILE A 125 7.66 1.09 11.71
CA ILE A 125 6.48 0.66 12.48
C ILE A 125 5.19 0.92 11.68
N ALA A 126 5.03 2.11 11.11
CA ALA A 126 3.87 2.46 10.31
C ALA A 126 3.73 1.55 9.07
N GLY A 127 4.84 1.24 8.40
CA GLY A 127 4.85 0.28 7.29
C GLY A 127 4.44 -1.13 7.71
N ILE A 128 4.92 -1.62 8.86
CA ILE A 128 4.53 -2.92 9.41
C ILE A 128 3.03 -2.96 9.77
N VAL A 129 2.49 -1.89 10.36
CA VAL A 129 1.06 -1.77 10.65
C VAL A 129 0.24 -1.86 9.36
N SER A 130 0.68 -1.18 8.30
CA SER A 130 0.05 -1.28 6.98
C SER A 130 0.07 -2.72 6.44
N MET A 131 1.21 -3.43 6.54
CA MET A 131 1.33 -4.84 6.13
C MET A 131 0.34 -5.74 6.89
N ILE A 132 0.24 -5.58 8.20
CA ILE A 132 -0.70 -6.34 9.04
C ILE A 132 -2.14 -6.07 8.59
N ALA A 133 -2.52 -4.81 8.37
CA ALA A 133 -3.85 -4.44 7.93
C ALA A 133 -4.20 -5.04 6.55
N ILE A 134 -3.23 -5.10 5.62
CA ILE A 134 -3.37 -5.78 4.33
C ILE A 134 -3.54 -7.30 4.51
N GLY A 135 -2.71 -7.92 5.37
CA GLY A 135 -2.78 -9.36 5.63
C GLY A 135 -4.11 -9.80 6.25
N ILE A 136 -4.70 -8.98 7.12
CA ILE A 136 -6.01 -9.27 7.75
C ILE A 136 -7.17 -8.97 6.77
N ARG A 137 -6.93 -8.29 5.65
CA ARG A 137 -7.95 -7.84 4.68
C ARG A 137 -9.08 -7.01 5.30
N LYS A 138 -8.78 -6.31 6.38
CA LYS A 138 -9.68 -5.40 7.10
C LYS A 138 -8.99 -4.06 7.27
N PHE A 139 -9.78 -3.04 7.59
CA PHE A 139 -9.24 -1.72 7.93
C PHE A 139 -8.46 -1.03 6.78
N TRP A 140 -9.06 -1.00 5.59
CA TRP A 140 -8.48 -0.31 4.42
C TRP A 140 -7.97 1.10 4.75
N ILE A 141 -8.71 1.87 5.55
CA ILE A 141 -8.32 3.22 5.97
C ILE A 141 -7.03 3.17 6.79
N VAL A 142 -6.89 2.18 7.71
CA VAL A 142 -5.68 2.02 8.53
C VAL A 142 -4.48 1.65 7.66
N ALA A 143 -4.65 0.72 6.71
CA ALA A 143 -3.59 0.34 5.78
C ALA A 143 -3.09 1.53 4.97
N THR A 144 -4.01 2.31 4.41
CA THR A 144 -3.71 3.49 3.60
C THR A 144 -3.06 4.59 4.42
N ALA A 145 -3.64 4.93 5.57
CA ALA A 145 -3.12 6.00 6.45
C ALA A 145 -1.72 5.64 6.99
N ALA A 146 -1.53 4.41 7.44
CA ALA A 146 -0.24 3.95 7.96
C ALA A 146 0.85 3.97 6.86
N CYS A 147 0.52 3.55 5.63
CA CYS A 147 1.43 3.61 4.50
C CYS A 147 1.79 5.07 4.15
N PHE A 148 0.82 5.97 4.18
CA PHE A 148 1.04 7.41 3.93
C PHE A 148 1.94 8.04 5.00
N ILE A 149 1.68 7.75 6.27
CA ILE A 149 2.52 8.23 7.39
C ILE A 149 3.94 7.70 7.24
N SER A 150 4.11 6.41 6.94
CA SER A 150 5.42 5.81 6.69
C SER A 150 6.18 6.53 5.58
N THR A 151 5.48 6.85 4.47
CA THR A 151 6.06 7.57 3.32
C THR A 151 6.53 8.97 3.69
N VAL A 152 5.71 9.73 4.43
CA VAL A 152 6.03 11.10 4.87
C VAL A 152 7.22 11.10 5.83
N LEU A 153 7.28 10.16 6.76
CA LEU A 153 8.40 10.03 7.70
C LEU A 153 9.72 9.67 7.01
N CYS A 154 9.66 9.05 5.83
CA CYS A 154 10.84 8.66 5.07
C CYS A 154 11.22 9.64 3.95
N ILE A 155 10.73 10.88 4.01
CA ILE A 155 10.98 11.93 3.01
C ILE A 155 12.47 12.21 2.79
N TRP A 156 13.31 11.93 3.78
CA TRP A 156 14.77 12.04 3.72
C TRP A 156 15.42 11.01 2.81
N SER A 157 14.71 9.94 2.47
CA SER A 157 15.15 8.95 1.49
C SER A 157 14.32 9.13 0.22
N ILE A 158 14.92 9.66 -0.83
CA ILE A 158 14.25 9.86 -2.13
C ILE A 158 13.66 8.54 -2.62
N PHE A 159 14.38 7.44 -2.50
CA PHE A 159 13.91 6.11 -2.88
C PHE A 159 12.74 5.64 -2.02
N GLY A 160 12.83 5.80 -0.70
CA GLY A 160 11.75 5.43 0.23
C GLY A 160 10.47 6.23 -0.03
N PHE A 161 10.59 7.52 -0.31
CA PHE A 161 9.46 8.37 -0.65
C PHE A 161 8.78 7.94 -1.95
N ILE A 162 9.54 7.68 -3.03
CA ILE A 162 8.98 7.25 -4.33
C ILE A 162 8.26 5.91 -4.19
N ILE A 163 8.90 4.91 -3.56
CA ILE A 163 8.29 3.59 -3.37
C ILE A 163 7.05 3.69 -2.50
N GLY A 164 7.13 4.39 -1.37
CA GLY A 164 6.01 4.55 -0.43
C GLY A 164 4.82 5.27 -1.06
N PHE A 165 5.05 6.31 -1.85
CA PHE A 165 3.99 7.01 -2.59
C PHE A 165 3.30 6.09 -3.59
N PHE A 166 4.06 5.34 -4.39
CA PHE A 166 3.52 4.39 -5.36
C PHE A 166 2.69 3.29 -4.69
N VAL A 167 3.20 2.72 -3.60
CA VAL A 167 2.50 1.70 -2.80
C VAL A 167 1.21 2.27 -2.20
N SER A 168 1.24 3.50 -1.66
CA SER A 168 0.04 4.17 -1.11
C SER A 168 -1.05 4.32 -2.17
N MET A 169 -0.69 4.70 -3.39
CA MET A 169 -1.63 4.83 -4.51
C MET A 169 -2.19 3.47 -4.94
N MET A 170 -1.38 2.40 -4.89
CA MET A 170 -1.88 1.04 -5.16
C MET A 170 -2.90 0.57 -4.12
N ILE A 171 -2.66 0.84 -2.83
CA ILE A 171 -3.59 0.49 -1.73
C ILE A 171 -4.90 1.29 -1.86
N LEU A 172 -4.81 2.58 -2.20
CA LEU A 172 -5.99 3.43 -2.43
C LEU A 172 -6.91 2.86 -3.51
N GLY A 173 -6.33 2.38 -4.62
CA GLY A 173 -7.07 1.79 -5.73
C GLY A 173 -7.60 0.37 -5.46
N ALA A 174 -7.21 -0.27 -4.36
CA ALA A 174 -7.58 -1.66 -4.04
C ALA A 174 -8.63 -1.76 -2.92
N LYS A 175 -9.51 -0.78 -2.78
CA LYS A 175 -10.54 -0.74 -1.74
C LYS A 175 -11.36 -2.03 -1.67
N ASP A 176 -11.77 -2.57 -2.82
CA ASP A 176 -12.64 -3.76 -2.92
C ASP A 176 -11.96 -5.02 -2.38
N PHE A 177 -10.62 -5.09 -2.40
CA PHE A 177 -9.86 -6.17 -1.78
C PHE A 177 -10.14 -6.34 -0.28
N PHE A 178 -10.36 -5.24 0.42
CA PHE A 178 -10.61 -5.23 1.87
C PHE A 178 -12.07 -5.50 2.24
N TYR A 179 -12.98 -5.44 1.28
CA TYR A 179 -14.43 -5.61 1.49
C TYR A 179 -14.98 -6.92 0.97
N LYS A 180 -14.12 -7.86 0.51
CA LYS A 180 -14.52 -9.19 -0.02
C LYS A 180 -15.48 -9.94 0.92
N ASP A 181 -15.23 -9.90 2.23
CA ASP A 181 -16.05 -10.60 3.24
C ASP A 181 -17.44 -9.97 3.46
N TYR A 182 -17.65 -8.71 3.04
CA TYR A 182 -18.94 -8.04 3.19
C TYR A 182 -19.90 -8.40 2.08
N ALA A 183 -19.42 -8.65 0.85
CA ALA A 183 -20.25 -9.02 -0.28
C ALA A 183 -20.84 -10.43 -0.13
N THR A 184 -20.10 -11.36 0.48
CA THR A 184 -20.59 -12.72 0.76
C THR A 184 -21.64 -12.77 1.87
N LYS A 185 -21.67 -11.79 2.78
CA LYS A 185 -22.68 -11.71 3.87
C LYS A 185 -23.97 -11.01 3.47
N LEU A 186 -23.99 -10.30 2.35
CA LEU A 186 -25.18 -9.62 1.83
C LEU A 186 -25.95 -10.51 0.82
N GLY A 187 -25.40 -11.69 0.46
CA GLY A 187 -26.02 -12.68 -0.41
C GLY A 187 -26.68 -13.86 0.35
N GLU A 188 -26.63 -13.87 1.69
CA GLU A 188 -27.44 -14.73 2.57
C GLU A 188 -28.63 -13.93 3.14
#